data_d0efba5e0c92a334a9548125c97e486c
#
_entry.id   d0efba5e0c92a334a9548125c97e486c
#
_cell.length_a   1.000
_cell.length_b   1.000
_cell.length_c   1.000
_cell.angle_alpha   90.00
_cell.angle_beta   90.00
_cell.angle_gamma   90.00
#
_symmetry.space_group_name_H-M   'P 1'
#
loop_
_entity.id
_entity.type
_entity.pdbx_description
1 polymer ?
#
loop_
_entity_poly.entity_id
_entity_poly.type
_entity_poly.pdbx_seq_one_letter_code
_entity_poly.pdbx_strand_id
1 'polypeptide(L)'
;MKNTRKATSQDLVQLAKLFDQYRVFYNKESDIPAAEIFLKDRIENKDSEIFVAEKDGRLVGFVQLYPIFSSTRMCRYWLLNDLYVNENHRGKGYSKELIEEAKELCRLSKASGVLLETGKSNDIGNQLYPACGFELYNSVNFYEWANKQLINDK
;
A
#
# COMPACT_ATOMS: atom_id res chain seq x y z
N MET A 1 -6.82 19.75 9.55
CA MET A 1 -6.30 19.83 8.17
C MET A 1 -5.87 18.42 7.76
N LYS A 2 -6.30 17.98 6.60
CA LYS A 2 -5.96 16.63 6.10
C LYS A 2 -4.51 16.62 5.59
N ASN A 3 -3.72 15.67 6.06
CA ASN A 3 -2.29 15.56 5.68
C ASN A 3 -2.08 14.59 4.50
N THR A 4 -3.18 14.03 3.96
CA THR A 4 -3.12 13.02 2.92
C THR A 4 -3.80 13.49 1.63
N ARG A 5 -3.29 13.04 0.50
CA ARG A 5 -3.80 13.33 -0.83
C ARG A 5 -3.40 12.25 -1.84
N LYS A 6 -4.04 12.24 -2.99
CA LYS A 6 -3.61 11.38 -4.10
C LYS A 6 -2.22 11.79 -4.57
N ALA A 7 -1.38 10.80 -4.86
CA ALA A 7 -0.06 11.03 -5.46
C ALA A 7 -0.17 11.48 -6.92
N THR A 8 0.78 12.26 -7.35
CA THR A 8 0.94 12.73 -8.74
C THR A 8 2.33 12.36 -9.27
N SER A 9 2.56 12.54 -10.56
CA SER A 9 3.88 12.33 -11.16
C SER A 9 4.98 13.24 -10.54
N GLN A 10 4.60 14.37 -9.98
CA GLN A 10 5.53 15.28 -9.30
C GLN A 10 6.07 14.72 -7.99
N ASP A 11 5.38 13.75 -7.40
CA ASP A 11 5.79 13.10 -6.14
C ASP A 11 6.83 12.01 -6.35
N LEU A 12 7.07 11.59 -7.60
CA LEU A 12 7.78 10.37 -7.94
C LEU A 12 9.14 10.24 -7.24
N VAL A 13 9.94 11.30 -7.22
CA VAL A 13 11.28 11.29 -6.62
C VAL A 13 11.22 11.05 -5.10
N GLN A 14 10.33 11.74 -4.40
CA GLN A 14 10.15 11.56 -2.96
C GLN A 14 9.48 10.21 -2.65
N LEU A 15 8.49 9.84 -3.45
CA LEU A 15 7.77 8.58 -3.29
C LEU A 15 8.69 7.38 -3.49
N ALA A 16 9.58 7.41 -4.49
CA ALA A 16 10.56 6.35 -4.72
C ALA A 16 11.49 6.12 -3.51
N LYS A 17 11.91 7.18 -2.84
CA LYS A 17 12.71 7.08 -1.61
C LYS A 17 11.93 6.42 -0.46
N LEU A 18 10.68 6.80 -0.25
CA LEU A 18 9.81 6.17 0.75
C LEU A 18 9.55 4.69 0.42
N PHE A 19 9.29 4.40 -0.84
CA PHE A 19 9.06 3.04 -1.32
C PHE A 19 10.30 2.16 -1.14
N ASP A 20 11.48 2.70 -1.40
CA ASP A 20 12.75 2.01 -1.14
C ASP A 20 12.95 1.73 0.35
N GLN A 21 12.67 2.70 1.23
CA GLN A 21 12.70 2.49 2.68
C GLN A 21 11.73 1.40 3.13
N TYR A 22 10.53 1.35 2.55
CA TYR A 22 9.55 0.30 2.78
C TYR A 22 10.09 -1.08 2.37
N ARG A 23 10.74 -1.19 1.21
CA ARG A 23 11.35 -2.43 0.74
C ARG A 23 12.49 -2.89 1.67
N VAL A 24 13.34 -1.97 2.11
CA VAL A 24 14.43 -2.25 3.07
C VAL A 24 13.85 -2.72 4.41
N PHE A 25 12.75 -2.15 4.87
CA PHE A 25 12.04 -2.62 6.06
C PHE A 25 11.60 -4.09 5.93
N TYR A 26 11.29 -4.56 4.72
CA TYR A 26 10.98 -5.95 4.39
C TYR A 26 12.21 -6.75 3.93
N ASN A 27 13.40 -6.35 4.34
CA ASN A 27 14.67 -7.05 4.09
C ASN A 27 15.05 -7.18 2.59
N LYS A 28 14.60 -6.24 1.76
CA LYS A 28 15.06 -6.11 0.39
C LYS A 28 16.25 -5.17 0.32
N GLU A 29 17.12 -5.38 -0.66
CA GLU A 29 18.20 -4.46 -0.95
C GLU A 29 17.67 -3.11 -1.46
N SER A 30 18.34 -2.02 -1.09
CA SER A 30 18.02 -0.69 -1.57
C SER A 30 18.28 -0.58 -3.08
N ASP A 31 17.29 -0.10 -3.81
CA ASP A 31 17.39 0.14 -5.26
C ASP A 31 16.41 1.27 -5.64
N ILE A 32 16.80 2.51 -5.36
CA ILE A 32 15.96 3.68 -5.63
C ILE A 32 15.66 3.83 -7.14
N PRO A 33 16.61 3.64 -8.07
CA PRO A 33 16.30 3.72 -9.50
C PRO A 33 15.24 2.71 -9.94
N ALA A 34 15.32 1.46 -9.50
CA ALA A 34 14.30 0.45 -9.81
C ALA A 34 12.95 0.78 -9.17
N ALA A 35 12.95 1.31 -7.94
CA ALA A 35 11.74 1.77 -7.26
C ALA A 35 11.05 2.91 -8.05
N GLU A 36 11.84 3.86 -8.56
CA GLU A 36 11.32 4.96 -9.37
C GLU A 36 10.69 4.48 -10.67
N ILE A 37 11.34 3.56 -11.39
CA ILE A 37 10.80 2.96 -12.61
C ILE A 37 9.49 2.23 -12.32
N PHE A 38 9.46 1.40 -11.29
CA PHE A 38 8.27 0.64 -10.91
C PHE A 38 7.08 1.56 -10.61
N LEU A 39 7.29 2.59 -9.81
CA LEU A 39 6.22 3.53 -9.43
C LEU A 39 5.77 4.40 -10.61
N LYS A 40 6.71 4.81 -11.46
CA LYS A 40 6.39 5.55 -12.68
C LYS A 40 5.45 4.73 -13.57
N ASP A 41 5.76 3.46 -13.79
CA ASP A 41 4.91 2.56 -14.57
C ASP A 41 3.51 2.41 -13.96
N ARG A 42 3.41 2.32 -12.63
CA ARG A 42 2.09 2.26 -11.96
C ARG A 42 1.28 3.53 -12.19
N ILE A 43 1.91 4.69 -12.08
CA ILE A 43 1.24 5.98 -12.27
C ILE A 43 0.83 6.17 -13.74
N GLU A 44 1.72 5.90 -14.69
CA GLU A 44 1.46 6.08 -16.12
C GLU A 44 0.40 5.11 -16.65
N ASN A 45 0.47 3.84 -16.26
CA ASN A 45 -0.48 2.81 -16.67
C ASN A 45 -1.81 2.89 -15.91
N LYS A 46 -1.89 3.67 -14.84
CA LYS A 46 -3.09 3.79 -14.00
C LYS A 46 -3.61 2.43 -13.50
N ASP A 47 -2.70 1.54 -13.18
CA ASP A 47 -3.00 0.19 -12.71
C ASP A 47 -2.94 0.04 -11.20
N SER A 48 -2.67 1.13 -10.50
CA SER A 48 -2.79 1.26 -9.05
C SER A 48 -3.30 2.63 -8.64
N GLU A 49 -3.73 2.76 -7.39
CA GLU A 49 -4.03 4.03 -6.76
C GLU A 49 -3.04 4.24 -5.60
N ILE A 50 -2.41 5.41 -5.58
CA ILE A 50 -1.41 5.75 -4.57
C ILE A 50 -1.84 7.03 -3.86
N PHE A 51 -1.87 7.00 -2.53
CA PHE A 51 -2.07 8.18 -1.70
C PHE A 51 -0.83 8.41 -0.85
N VAL A 52 -0.52 9.66 -0.60
CA VAL A 52 0.65 10.08 0.17
C VAL A 52 0.24 10.89 1.39
N ALA A 53 1.01 10.77 2.45
CA ALA A 53 0.96 11.66 3.60
C ALA A 53 2.11 12.65 3.51
N GLU A 54 1.80 13.93 3.72
CA GLU A 54 2.75 15.03 3.57
C GLU A 54 2.81 15.85 4.85
N LYS A 55 4.01 16.28 5.21
CA LYS A 55 4.27 17.24 6.26
C LYS A 55 5.33 18.25 5.82
N ASP A 56 5.00 19.53 5.89
CA ASP A 56 5.91 20.65 5.56
C ASP A 56 6.58 20.47 4.17
N GLY A 57 5.78 20.06 3.16
CA GLY A 57 6.24 19.85 1.79
C GLY A 57 7.03 18.56 1.55
N ARG A 58 7.10 17.66 2.55
CA ARG A 58 7.83 16.39 2.45
C ARG A 58 6.87 15.21 2.60
N LEU A 59 7.04 14.22 1.76
CA LEU A 59 6.31 12.97 1.89
C LEU A 59 6.84 12.18 3.10
N VAL A 60 5.93 11.78 3.97
CA VAL A 60 6.25 11.04 5.21
C VAL A 60 5.64 9.64 5.24
N GLY A 61 4.75 9.33 4.32
CA GLY A 61 4.13 8.01 4.19
C GLY A 61 3.36 7.85 2.89
N PHE A 62 3.01 6.62 2.57
CA PHE A 62 2.19 6.31 1.42
C PHE A 62 1.37 5.04 1.64
N VAL A 63 0.31 4.90 0.85
CA VAL A 63 -0.46 3.66 0.67
C VAL A 63 -0.65 3.42 -0.82
N GLN A 64 -0.47 2.17 -1.26
CA GLN A 64 -0.73 1.76 -2.64
C GLN A 64 -1.76 0.64 -2.66
N LEU A 65 -2.76 0.78 -3.54
CA LEU A 65 -3.84 -0.17 -3.71
C LEU A 65 -3.90 -0.63 -5.17
N TYR A 66 -4.11 -1.94 -5.34
CA TYR A 66 -4.35 -2.54 -6.65
C TYR A 66 -5.82 -2.92 -6.80
N PRO A 67 -6.43 -2.69 -7.99
CA PRO A 67 -7.77 -3.17 -8.25
C PRO A 67 -7.76 -4.68 -8.43
N ILE A 68 -8.70 -5.36 -7.78
CA ILE A 68 -8.98 -6.78 -7.98
C ILE A 68 -10.48 -6.98 -8.18
N PHE A 69 -10.87 -8.11 -8.77
CA PHE A 69 -12.26 -8.40 -9.08
C PHE A 69 -12.67 -9.76 -8.54
N SER A 70 -13.88 -9.82 -7.99
CA SER A 70 -14.54 -11.07 -7.66
C SER A 70 -15.52 -11.43 -8.75
N SER A 71 -15.24 -12.49 -9.50
CA SER A 71 -16.11 -12.91 -10.60
C SER A 71 -17.45 -13.45 -10.10
N THR A 72 -17.46 -14.26 -9.04
CA THR A 72 -18.68 -14.82 -8.46
C THR A 72 -19.62 -13.75 -7.90
N ARG A 73 -19.06 -12.65 -7.39
CA ARG A 73 -19.83 -11.51 -6.87
C ARG A 73 -20.04 -10.39 -7.89
N MET A 74 -19.38 -10.48 -9.05
CA MET A 74 -19.40 -9.46 -10.11
C MET A 74 -19.11 -8.06 -9.58
N CYS A 75 -18.08 -7.94 -8.74
CA CYS A 75 -17.74 -6.69 -8.08
C CYS A 75 -16.22 -6.46 -8.00
N ARG A 76 -15.86 -5.21 -7.76
CA ARG A 76 -14.48 -4.79 -7.48
C ARG A 76 -14.19 -4.87 -5.99
N TYR A 77 -12.95 -5.24 -5.67
CA TYR A 77 -12.27 -4.99 -4.40
C TYR A 77 -11.01 -4.18 -4.65
N TRP A 78 -10.49 -3.57 -3.61
CA TRP A 78 -9.15 -3.00 -3.62
C TRP A 78 -8.24 -3.84 -2.73
N LEU A 79 -7.05 -4.17 -3.24
CA LEU A 79 -5.99 -4.77 -2.45
C LEU A 79 -5.08 -3.66 -1.93
N LEU A 80 -5.12 -3.40 -0.63
CA LEU A 80 -4.16 -2.54 0.05
C LEU A 80 -2.85 -3.33 0.14
N ASN A 81 -1.95 -3.09 -0.81
CA ASN A 81 -0.72 -3.88 -0.96
C ASN A 81 0.42 -3.32 -0.14
N ASP A 82 0.56 -2.00 -0.09
CA ASP A 82 1.65 -1.30 0.57
C ASP A 82 1.10 -0.22 1.50
N LEU A 83 1.59 -0.17 2.72
CA LEU A 83 1.35 0.91 3.67
C LEU A 83 2.64 1.15 4.45
N TYR A 84 3.17 2.36 4.36
CA TYR A 84 4.41 2.72 5.03
C TYR A 84 4.37 4.15 5.55
N VAL A 85 4.89 4.35 6.75
CA VAL A 85 5.16 5.68 7.32
C VAL A 85 6.61 5.69 7.78
N ASN A 86 7.35 6.71 7.37
CA ASN A 86 8.74 6.90 7.77
C ASN A 86 8.87 6.83 9.30
N GLU A 87 9.90 6.16 9.79
CA GLU A 87 10.07 5.86 11.23
C GLU A 87 10.01 7.10 12.13
N ASN A 88 10.57 8.23 11.68
CA ASN A 88 10.57 9.48 12.43
C ASN A 88 9.21 10.17 12.52
N HIS A 89 8.22 9.65 11.77
CA HIS A 89 6.87 10.21 11.69
C HIS A 89 5.79 9.24 12.20
N ARG A 90 6.18 8.07 12.72
CA ARG A 90 5.25 7.10 13.31
C ARG A 90 4.62 7.61 14.61
N GLY A 91 3.50 7.01 14.98
CA GLY A 91 2.77 7.38 16.20
C GLY A 91 2.01 8.71 16.11
N LYS A 92 1.92 9.32 14.94
CA LYS A 92 1.28 10.63 14.70
C LYS A 92 -0.04 10.52 13.90
N GLY A 93 -0.53 9.31 13.67
CA GLY A 93 -1.82 9.07 13.02
C GLY A 93 -1.78 8.95 11.49
N TYR A 94 -0.65 9.17 10.83
CA TYR A 94 -0.56 9.14 9.36
C TYR A 94 -1.01 7.81 8.73
N SER A 95 -0.71 6.68 9.36
CA SER A 95 -1.16 5.37 8.86
C SER A 95 -2.69 5.25 8.87
N LYS A 96 -3.35 5.78 9.89
CA LYS A 96 -4.82 5.81 9.96
C LYS A 96 -5.42 6.72 8.91
N GLU A 97 -4.82 7.89 8.68
CA GLU A 97 -5.26 8.81 7.62
C GLU A 97 -5.13 8.16 6.23
N LEU A 98 -4.03 7.46 5.96
CA LEU A 98 -3.81 6.72 4.70
C LEU A 98 -4.81 5.57 4.54
N ILE A 99 -5.15 4.85 5.61
CA ILE A 99 -6.19 3.81 5.58
C ILE A 99 -7.57 4.43 5.28
N GLU A 100 -7.88 5.60 5.82
CA GLU A 100 -9.13 6.29 5.47
C GLU A 100 -9.19 6.71 4.00
N GLU A 101 -8.06 7.08 3.37
CA GLU A 101 -8.01 7.28 1.90
C GLU A 101 -8.37 5.99 1.15
N ALA A 102 -7.87 4.84 1.59
CA ALA A 102 -8.20 3.56 0.99
C ALA A 102 -9.70 3.24 1.10
N LYS A 103 -10.30 3.51 2.25
CA LYS A 103 -11.74 3.32 2.45
C LYS A 103 -12.58 4.29 1.62
N GLU A 104 -12.14 5.54 1.51
CA GLU A 104 -12.82 6.53 0.68
C GLU A 104 -12.75 6.16 -0.81
N LEU A 105 -11.59 5.69 -1.29
CA LEU A 105 -11.47 5.13 -2.63
C LEU A 105 -12.45 3.98 -2.86
N CYS A 106 -12.58 3.09 -1.88
CA CYS A 106 -13.53 1.98 -1.93
C CYS A 106 -14.97 2.48 -2.08
N ARG A 107 -15.38 3.47 -1.29
CA ARG A 107 -16.73 4.08 -1.36
C ARG A 107 -16.99 4.76 -2.70
N LEU A 108 -16.07 5.61 -3.14
CA LEU A 108 -16.21 6.39 -4.39
C LEU A 108 -16.22 5.49 -5.63
N SER A 109 -15.42 4.42 -5.64
CA SER A 109 -15.38 3.46 -6.74
C SER A 109 -16.49 2.41 -6.69
N LYS A 110 -17.35 2.45 -5.67
CA LYS A 110 -18.40 1.45 -5.41
C LYS A 110 -17.83 0.02 -5.31
N ALA A 111 -16.60 -0.10 -4.83
CA ALA A 111 -15.99 -1.39 -4.57
C ALA A 111 -16.62 -2.05 -3.33
N SER A 112 -16.62 -3.37 -3.27
CA SER A 112 -17.24 -4.12 -2.18
C SER A 112 -16.39 -4.16 -0.91
N GLY A 113 -15.11 -3.86 -0.99
CA GLY A 113 -14.24 -3.84 0.18
C GLY A 113 -12.79 -3.60 -0.15
N VAL A 114 -12.00 -3.57 0.89
CA VAL A 114 -10.53 -3.48 0.86
C VAL A 114 -9.99 -4.74 1.52
N LEU A 115 -9.15 -5.47 0.81
CA LEU A 115 -8.43 -6.64 1.33
C LEU A 115 -6.98 -6.27 1.57
N LEU A 116 -6.35 -6.91 2.52
CA LEU A 116 -4.91 -6.81 2.77
C LEU A 116 -4.38 -8.09 3.39
N GLU A 117 -3.09 -8.30 3.24
CA GLU A 117 -2.35 -9.31 4.00
C GLU A 117 -1.23 -8.64 4.79
N THR A 118 -0.92 -9.19 5.96
CA THR A 118 0.24 -8.79 6.76
C THR A 118 0.82 -10.01 7.46
N GLY A 119 2.12 -9.98 7.73
CA GLY A 119 2.78 -11.09 8.42
C GLY A 119 2.15 -11.34 9.80
N LYS A 120 1.99 -12.60 10.17
CA LYS A 120 1.46 -12.97 11.48
C LYS A 120 2.29 -12.42 12.64
N SER A 121 3.59 -12.22 12.43
CA SER A 121 4.53 -11.63 13.39
C SER A 121 4.55 -10.10 13.39
N ASN A 122 3.81 -9.44 12.50
CA ASN A 122 3.71 -7.98 12.47
C ASN A 122 2.69 -7.52 13.52
N ASP A 123 3.11 -7.42 14.77
CA ASP A 123 2.24 -7.07 15.89
C ASP A 123 1.60 -5.69 15.73
N ILE A 124 2.36 -4.72 15.21
CA ILE A 124 1.86 -3.35 14.96
C ILE A 124 0.73 -3.37 13.93
N GLY A 125 0.93 -4.03 12.79
CA GLY A 125 -0.09 -4.17 11.75
C GLY A 125 -1.32 -4.94 12.25
N ASN A 126 -1.11 -6.04 12.95
CA ASN A 126 -2.19 -6.87 13.48
C ASN A 126 -3.01 -6.18 14.60
N GLN A 127 -2.52 -5.09 15.16
CA GLN A 127 -3.28 -4.20 16.06
C GLN A 127 -3.93 -3.04 15.29
N LEU A 128 -3.22 -2.47 14.30
CA LEU A 128 -3.67 -1.31 13.53
C LEU A 128 -4.92 -1.63 12.70
N TYR A 129 -4.90 -2.72 11.95
CA TYR A 129 -5.98 -3.01 11.01
C TYR A 129 -7.32 -3.29 11.69
N PRO A 130 -7.41 -4.10 12.76
CA PRO A 130 -8.64 -4.22 13.52
C PRO A 130 -9.10 -2.90 14.14
N ALA A 131 -8.18 -2.07 14.65
CA ALA A 131 -8.51 -0.74 15.18
C ALA A 131 -9.06 0.22 14.11
N CYS A 132 -8.78 -0.06 12.82
CA CYS A 132 -9.34 0.66 11.67
C CYS A 132 -10.59 -0.02 11.09
N GLY A 133 -11.14 -1.04 11.74
CA GLY A 133 -12.38 -1.70 11.32
C GLY A 133 -12.20 -2.83 10.32
N PHE A 134 -10.99 -3.33 10.13
CA PHE A 134 -10.74 -4.54 9.36
C PHE A 134 -10.98 -5.78 10.24
N GLU A 135 -11.56 -6.80 9.65
CA GLU A 135 -11.76 -8.09 10.31
C GLU A 135 -10.80 -9.13 9.72
N LEU A 136 -10.32 -10.03 10.57
CA LEU A 136 -9.48 -11.13 10.12
C LEU A 136 -10.29 -12.07 9.22
N TYR A 137 -9.86 -12.20 7.97
CA TYR A 137 -10.50 -13.05 6.98
C TYR A 137 -9.85 -14.43 6.97
N ASN A 138 -10.38 -15.35 7.78
CA ASN A 138 -9.80 -16.66 7.99
C ASN A 138 -10.67 -17.83 7.47
N SER A 139 -11.73 -17.53 6.72
CA SER A 139 -12.64 -18.54 6.17
C SER A 139 -12.12 -19.22 4.89
N VAL A 140 -10.98 -18.77 4.36
CA VAL A 140 -10.37 -19.29 3.14
C VAL A 140 -8.88 -19.54 3.33
N ASN A 141 -8.32 -20.43 2.52
CA ASN A 141 -6.88 -20.63 2.43
C ASN A 141 -6.34 -19.85 1.22
N PHE A 142 -5.16 -19.27 1.39
CA PHE A 142 -4.40 -18.67 0.30
C PHE A 142 -3.26 -19.61 -0.09
N TYR A 143 -3.12 -19.85 -1.39
CA TYR A 143 -2.04 -20.67 -1.95
C TYR A 143 -1.22 -19.84 -2.91
N GLU A 144 0.10 -20.02 -2.85
CA GLU A 144 1.05 -19.41 -3.78
C GLU A 144 1.73 -20.50 -4.61
N TRP A 145 1.78 -20.30 -5.91
CA TRP A 145 2.70 -21.00 -6.79
C TRP A 145 3.81 -20.05 -7.20
N ALA A 146 5.02 -20.30 -6.73
CA ALA A 146 6.16 -19.45 -7.02
C ALA A 146 6.81 -19.83 -8.36
N ASN A 147 7.03 -18.86 -9.22
CA ASN A 147 7.78 -19.06 -10.46
C ASN A 147 9.27 -19.16 -10.17
N LYS A 148 9.76 -20.38 -10.03
CA LYS A 148 11.16 -20.65 -9.67
C LYS A 148 12.19 -20.12 -10.68
N GLN A 149 11.78 -19.86 -11.92
CA GLN A 149 12.66 -19.26 -12.94
C GLN A 149 13.02 -17.80 -12.63
N LEU A 150 12.16 -17.08 -11.90
CA LEU A 150 12.39 -15.69 -11.50
C LEU A 150 13.00 -15.54 -10.10
N ILE A 151 12.97 -16.59 -9.28
CA ILE A 151 13.48 -16.53 -7.90
C ILE A 151 15.00 -16.54 -7.85
N ASN A 152 15.68 -17.08 -8.87
CA ASN A 152 17.14 -17.15 -8.94
C ASN A 152 17.83 -15.81 -9.28
N ASP A 153 17.05 -14.76 -9.60
CA ASP A 153 17.53 -13.42 -9.92
C ASP A 153 17.46 -12.45 -8.72
N LYS A 154 17.28 -12.97 -7.52
CA LYS A 154 17.19 -12.18 -6.28
C LYS A 154 18.44 -12.35 -5.44
#